data_de7936cbe33dd55de3de18d636834147
#
_entry.id   de7936cbe33dd55de3de18d636834147
#
_cell.length_a   1.000
_cell.length_b   1.000
_cell.length_c   1.000
_cell.angle_alpha   90.00
_cell.angle_beta   90.00
_cell.angle_gamma   90.00
#
_symmetry.space_group_name_H-M   'P 1'
#
loop_
_entity.id
_entity.type
_entity.pdbx_description
1 polymer ?
#
loop_
_entity_poly.entity_id
_entity_poly.type
_entity_poly.pdbx_seq_one_letter_code
_entity_poly.pdbx_strand_id
1 'polypeptide(L)'
;MTDKQHVQVLGTAFMEFTSPEPDDLIATLQRLGFRVAGRHRERRLVWMRQGRVDFIVNGEPGSHAARFANAHGPSCAGMAFEVEDAAASMKRALDLGARPATVASASLLPEGALRGIGDSALYLVDQASIAALRAQFDFEPFDEPEAPFQRVDHVTHCVNAGGMAEWVEFYERIFGFEQVFKFVAGDASNGFDTIAVRAPDSAACVTVVEPMGAASQIQEFIDEYRGEGIQHIAMSSEDLYTSVQRLTVGGVEFLPTPASYYEALDARVPGHGEDIPRLKRLNMLLDGANTGENPDERARLLLQIFTRKMVGPIFFEAIQRKGDTSFGEGNAKALFEAIKREQEGVGS
;
A
#
# COMPACT_ATOMS: atom_id res chain seq x y z
N MET A 1 12.83 -30.82 11.94
CA MET A 1 12.83 -29.41 11.52
C MET A 1 12.75 -29.46 10.03
N THR A 2 11.60 -29.17 9.45
CA THR A 2 11.43 -29.01 7.99
C THR A 2 12.30 -27.83 7.57
N ASP A 3 13.25 -28.07 6.68
CA ASP A 3 14.10 -27.06 6.06
C ASP A 3 13.16 -26.10 5.28
N LYS A 4 12.82 -24.95 5.91
CA LYS A 4 11.91 -23.97 5.30
C LYS A 4 12.62 -23.43 4.07
N GLN A 5 12.10 -23.71 2.88
CA GLN A 5 12.71 -23.37 1.59
C GLN A 5 12.79 -21.84 1.41
N HIS A 6 11.88 -21.07 2.00
CA HIS A 6 11.74 -19.62 1.90
C HIS A 6 11.70 -18.96 3.29
N VAL A 7 11.83 -17.61 3.32
CA VAL A 7 11.56 -16.81 4.52
C VAL A 7 10.05 -16.72 4.71
N GLN A 8 9.55 -17.22 5.85
CA GLN A 8 8.13 -17.14 6.17
C GLN A 8 7.75 -15.75 6.68
N VAL A 9 6.82 -15.08 6.00
CA VAL A 9 6.29 -13.77 6.38
C VAL A 9 5.00 -13.94 7.14
N LEU A 10 4.92 -13.36 8.33
CA LEU A 10 3.75 -13.42 9.22
C LEU A 10 2.80 -12.24 9.01
N GLY A 11 3.30 -11.12 8.48
CA GLY A 11 2.52 -9.91 8.24
C GLY A 11 3.39 -8.73 7.84
N THR A 12 2.75 -7.57 7.67
CA THR A 12 3.42 -6.28 7.53
C THR A 12 3.49 -5.62 8.90
N ALA A 13 4.71 -5.34 9.39
CA ALA A 13 4.93 -4.79 10.72
C ALA A 13 4.80 -3.26 10.75
N PHE A 14 5.48 -2.55 9.83
CA PHE A 14 5.40 -1.09 9.69
C PHE A 14 5.86 -0.63 8.30
N MET A 15 5.56 0.63 7.99
CA MET A 15 6.13 1.34 6.84
C MET A 15 7.03 2.47 7.34
N GLU A 16 8.18 2.70 6.68
CA GLU A 16 9.09 3.82 6.99
C GLU A 16 8.91 4.93 5.96
N PHE A 17 8.49 6.09 6.44
CA PHE A 17 8.32 7.28 5.63
C PHE A 17 9.43 8.29 5.91
N THR A 18 9.73 9.10 4.90
CA THR A 18 10.73 10.18 5.00
C THR A 18 10.31 11.41 4.20
N SER A 19 10.84 12.55 4.58
CA SER A 19 10.63 13.82 3.87
C SER A 19 11.79 14.77 4.19
N PRO A 20 12.16 15.68 3.27
CA PRO A 20 12.98 16.83 3.61
C PRO A 20 12.38 17.69 4.73
N GLU A 21 11.04 17.73 4.83
CA GLU A 21 10.28 18.42 5.87
C GLU A 21 9.45 17.39 6.68
N PRO A 22 10.05 16.73 7.69
CA PRO A 22 9.38 15.65 8.42
C PRO A 22 8.13 16.10 9.20
N ASP A 23 8.09 17.34 9.68
CA ASP A 23 6.94 17.87 10.44
C ASP A 23 5.70 18.04 9.54
N ASP A 24 5.88 18.45 8.28
CA ASP A 24 4.80 18.54 7.28
C ASP A 24 4.27 17.14 6.93
N LEU A 25 5.17 16.16 6.84
CA LEU A 25 4.79 14.76 6.64
C LEU A 25 3.98 14.21 7.81
N ILE A 26 4.40 14.49 9.05
CA ILE A 26 3.64 14.13 10.27
C ILE A 26 2.24 14.75 10.22
N ALA A 27 2.13 16.04 9.93
CA ALA A 27 0.84 16.73 9.81
C ALA A 27 -0.04 16.12 8.69
N THR A 28 0.56 15.68 7.59
CA THR A 28 -0.15 15.00 6.50
C THR A 28 -0.69 13.65 6.94
N LEU A 29 0.11 12.85 7.64
CA LEU A 29 -0.33 11.55 8.18
C LEU A 29 -1.39 11.72 9.29
N GLN A 30 -1.33 12.81 10.07
CA GLN A 30 -2.37 13.14 11.05
C GLN A 30 -3.72 13.43 10.38
N ARG A 31 -3.75 14.11 9.21
CA ARG A 31 -4.98 14.26 8.43
C ARG A 31 -5.53 12.92 7.97
N LEU A 32 -4.66 11.97 7.64
CA LEU A 32 -5.05 10.59 7.32
C LEU A 32 -5.54 9.79 8.55
N GLY A 33 -5.57 10.41 9.74
CA GLY A 33 -6.05 9.82 10.98
C GLY A 33 -4.98 9.16 11.84
N PHE A 34 -3.72 9.17 11.42
CA PHE A 34 -2.63 8.68 12.27
C PHE A 34 -2.35 9.62 13.43
N ARG A 35 -1.98 9.06 14.57
CA ARG A 35 -1.54 9.83 15.73
C ARG A 35 -0.07 9.58 16.01
N VAL A 36 0.60 10.56 16.57
CA VAL A 36 1.93 10.37 17.16
C VAL A 36 1.77 9.46 18.35
N ALA A 37 2.26 8.23 18.25
CA ALA A 37 2.23 7.24 19.33
C ALA A 37 3.48 7.36 20.22
N GLY A 38 4.64 7.75 19.64
CA GLY A 38 5.86 7.91 20.40
C GLY A 38 6.93 8.68 19.63
N ARG A 39 7.89 9.26 20.36
CA ARG A 39 9.06 9.91 19.79
C ARG A 39 10.32 9.22 20.31
N HIS A 40 11.28 9.01 19.41
CA HIS A 40 12.57 8.43 19.78
C HIS A 40 13.34 9.42 20.65
N ARG A 41 14.01 8.93 21.70
CA ARG A 41 14.69 9.77 22.71
C ARG A 41 15.88 10.57 22.19
N GLU A 42 16.59 10.02 21.19
CA GLU A 42 17.86 10.56 20.71
C GLU A 42 17.88 10.89 19.22
N ARG A 43 17.01 10.25 18.42
CA ARG A 43 16.97 10.38 16.97
C ARG A 43 15.70 11.09 16.52
N ARG A 44 15.72 11.66 15.32
CA ARG A 44 14.53 12.28 14.71
C ARG A 44 13.58 11.24 14.09
N LEU A 45 13.09 10.33 14.93
CA LEU A 45 12.12 9.31 14.54
C LEU A 45 10.80 9.55 15.28
N VAL A 46 9.71 9.44 14.56
CA VAL A 46 8.36 9.56 15.12
C VAL A 46 7.57 8.32 14.76
N TRP A 47 7.05 7.62 15.75
CA TRP A 47 6.16 6.50 15.59
C TRP A 47 4.74 7.01 15.48
N MET A 48 4.11 6.76 14.34
CA MET A 48 2.73 7.11 14.04
C MET A 48 1.90 5.83 14.05
N ARG A 49 0.70 5.87 14.62
CA ARG A 49 -0.19 4.70 14.70
C ARG A 49 -1.63 5.07 14.38
N GLN A 50 -2.31 4.13 13.72
CA GLN A 50 -3.76 4.12 13.57
C GLN A 50 -4.24 2.66 13.62
N GLY A 51 -5.04 2.29 14.62
CA GLY A 51 -5.42 0.91 14.84
C GLY A 51 -4.19 0.00 14.99
N ARG A 52 -4.03 -0.93 14.05
CA ARG A 52 -2.87 -1.83 13.97
C ARG A 52 -1.86 -1.42 12.90
N VAL A 53 -2.04 -0.26 12.27
CA VAL A 53 -1.13 0.22 11.25
C VAL A 53 -0.09 1.13 11.90
N ASP A 54 1.17 0.74 11.79
CA ASP A 54 2.31 1.49 12.28
C ASP A 54 3.10 2.11 11.12
N PHE A 55 3.34 3.42 11.20
CA PHE A 55 4.25 4.14 10.34
C PHE A 55 5.37 4.77 11.17
N ILE A 56 6.58 4.75 10.66
CA ILE A 56 7.72 5.43 11.28
C ILE A 56 8.15 6.57 10.36
N VAL A 57 8.02 7.80 10.82
CA VAL A 57 8.58 8.96 10.11
C VAL A 57 10.03 9.10 10.52
N ASN A 58 10.95 8.95 9.56
CA ASN A 58 12.38 9.03 9.76
C ASN A 58 12.95 10.32 9.16
N GLY A 59 13.20 11.31 10.04
CA GLY A 59 13.85 12.57 9.71
C GLY A 59 15.32 12.62 10.15
N GLU A 60 15.95 11.47 10.48
CA GLU A 60 17.30 11.42 11.00
C GLU A 60 18.33 11.80 9.93
N PRO A 61 19.14 12.85 10.15
CA PRO A 61 20.17 13.27 9.21
C PRO A 61 21.21 12.18 8.97
N GLY A 62 21.65 12.03 7.70
CA GLY A 62 22.65 11.04 7.31
C GLY A 62 22.16 9.59 7.27
N SER A 63 20.89 9.33 7.60
CA SER A 63 20.27 8.02 7.49
C SER A 63 20.07 7.59 6.04
N HIS A 64 19.71 6.32 5.83
CA HIS A 64 19.20 5.85 4.53
C HIS A 64 17.98 6.66 4.09
N ALA A 65 17.03 6.86 5.00
CA ALA A 65 15.82 7.62 4.75
C ALA A 65 16.08 9.06 4.30
N ALA A 66 17.07 9.76 4.92
CA ALA A 66 17.46 11.11 4.50
C ALA A 66 18.04 11.14 3.08
N ARG A 67 18.86 10.14 2.69
CA ARG A 67 19.36 10.03 1.31
C ARG A 67 18.24 9.73 0.35
N PHE A 68 17.32 8.87 0.75
CA PHE A 68 16.13 8.51 -0.03
C PHE A 68 15.24 9.74 -0.28
N ALA A 69 14.99 10.56 0.77
CA ALA A 69 14.28 11.83 0.65
C ALA A 69 14.95 12.82 -0.30
N ASN A 70 16.29 12.89 -0.29
CA ASN A 70 17.04 13.74 -1.22
C ASN A 70 16.91 13.28 -2.69
N ALA A 71 16.76 11.97 -2.92
CA ALA A 71 16.60 11.42 -4.25
C ALA A 71 15.15 11.58 -4.77
N HIS A 72 14.15 11.29 -3.94
CA HIS A 72 12.75 11.13 -4.35
C HIS A 72 11.80 12.21 -3.78
N GLY A 73 12.24 13.01 -2.81
CA GLY A 73 11.35 13.89 -2.05
C GLY A 73 10.63 13.13 -0.94
N PRO A 74 9.44 13.61 -0.48
CA PRO A 74 8.62 12.88 0.48
C PRO A 74 8.26 11.49 -0.06
N SER A 75 8.57 10.43 0.71
CA SER A 75 8.55 9.07 0.18
C SER A 75 8.29 8.03 1.27
N CYS A 76 7.92 6.82 0.85
CA CYS A 76 8.02 5.61 1.66
C CYS A 76 9.40 4.98 1.40
N ALA A 77 10.33 5.18 2.34
CA ALA A 77 11.73 4.77 2.24
C ALA A 77 11.96 3.30 2.61
N GLY A 78 10.95 2.64 3.18
CA GLY A 78 11.07 1.24 3.55
C GLY A 78 9.77 0.63 4.06
N MET A 79 9.77 -0.69 4.14
CA MET A 79 8.69 -1.48 4.75
C MET A 79 9.29 -2.63 5.56
N ALA A 80 8.54 -3.13 6.54
CA ALA A 80 8.97 -4.23 7.38
C ALA A 80 8.01 -5.41 7.29
N PHE A 81 8.54 -6.59 7.06
CA PHE A 81 7.83 -7.85 7.23
C PHE A 81 8.10 -8.42 8.64
N GLU A 82 7.02 -8.85 9.28
CA GLU A 82 7.10 -9.64 10.50
C GLU A 82 7.48 -11.08 10.16
N VAL A 83 8.46 -11.62 10.87
CA VAL A 83 8.99 -12.99 10.74
C VAL A 83 9.15 -13.62 12.12
N GLU A 84 9.36 -14.94 12.17
CA GLU A 84 9.53 -15.67 13.44
C GLU A 84 10.87 -15.36 14.13
N ASP A 85 11.96 -15.25 13.35
CA ASP A 85 13.33 -14.98 13.77
C ASP A 85 13.99 -14.07 12.73
N ALA A 86 14.27 -12.83 13.09
CA ALA A 86 14.77 -11.82 12.18
C ALA A 86 16.18 -12.14 11.67
N ALA A 87 17.07 -12.63 12.55
CA ALA A 87 18.46 -12.94 12.20
C ALA A 87 18.55 -14.17 11.27
N ALA A 88 17.82 -15.24 11.59
CA ALA A 88 17.76 -16.42 10.75
C ALA A 88 17.10 -16.13 9.40
N SER A 89 16.04 -15.31 9.39
CA SER A 89 15.34 -14.86 8.17
C SER A 89 16.24 -14.00 7.29
N MET A 90 16.99 -13.06 7.85
CA MET A 90 17.94 -12.23 7.13
C MET A 90 19.02 -13.10 6.46
N LYS A 91 19.63 -14.01 7.24
CA LYS A 91 20.61 -14.95 6.70
C LYS A 91 20.03 -15.78 5.56
N ARG A 92 18.83 -16.31 5.74
CA ARG A 92 18.13 -17.13 4.73
C ARG A 92 17.84 -16.33 3.46
N ALA A 93 17.35 -15.09 3.58
CA ALA A 93 17.10 -14.23 2.44
C ALA A 93 18.39 -13.97 1.61
N LEU A 94 19.51 -13.71 2.29
CA LEU A 94 20.80 -13.52 1.63
C LEU A 94 21.29 -14.81 0.94
N ASP A 95 21.15 -15.97 1.58
CA ASP A 95 21.48 -17.29 1.01
C ASP A 95 20.63 -17.58 -0.25
N LEU A 96 19.39 -17.08 -0.31
CA LEU A 96 18.50 -17.17 -1.46
C LEU A 96 18.78 -16.09 -2.53
N GLY A 97 19.79 -15.24 -2.34
CA GLY A 97 20.23 -14.24 -3.31
C GLY A 97 19.56 -12.87 -3.18
N ALA A 98 18.90 -12.57 -2.06
CA ALA A 98 18.53 -11.19 -1.75
C ALA A 98 19.81 -10.36 -1.53
N ARG A 99 19.73 -9.06 -1.84
CA ARG A 99 20.85 -8.15 -1.65
C ARG A 99 20.65 -7.33 -0.37
N PRO A 100 21.70 -7.06 0.43
CA PRO A 100 21.58 -6.14 1.54
C PRO A 100 21.34 -4.72 1.00
N ALA A 101 20.51 -3.94 1.69
CA ALA A 101 20.40 -2.53 1.40
C ALA A 101 21.72 -1.81 1.71
N THR A 102 22.07 -0.82 0.91
CA THR A 102 23.23 0.04 1.16
C THR A 102 22.89 1.00 2.30
N VAL A 103 22.71 0.48 3.50
CA VAL A 103 22.42 1.28 4.69
C VAL A 103 23.75 1.72 5.31
N ALA A 104 24.03 3.00 5.26
CA ALA A 104 25.11 3.57 6.05
C ALA A 104 24.74 3.53 7.55
N SER A 105 25.67 3.88 8.39
CA SER A 105 25.75 3.78 9.85
C SER A 105 24.53 4.18 10.70
N ALA A 106 23.42 4.63 10.12
CA ALA A 106 22.20 5.04 10.80
C ALA A 106 20.98 4.26 10.31
N SER A 107 21.11 2.91 10.20
CA SER A 107 19.96 2.03 9.94
C SER A 107 18.88 2.21 11.02
N LEU A 108 17.62 2.02 10.65
CA LEU A 108 16.52 1.99 11.60
C LEU A 108 16.68 0.82 12.57
N LEU A 109 17.17 -0.32 12.09
CA LEU A 109 17.41 -1.54 12.84
C LEU A 109 18.90 -1.94 12.80
N PRO A 110 19.45 -2.50 13.89
CA PRO A 110 20.86 -2.93 13.96
C PRO A 110 21.18 -4.07 12.96
N GLU A 111 20.23 -4.95 12.68
CA GLU A 111 20.36 -6.07 11.74
C GLU A 111 20.45 -5.62 10.28
N GLY A 112 20.13 -4.35 10.00
CA GLY A 112 20.10 -3.79 8.66
C GLY A 112 18.79 -4.11 7.93
N ALA A 113 18.83 -4.05 6.60
CA ALA A 113 17.70 -4.32 5.73
C ALA A 113 18.14 -5.00 4.44
N LEU A 114 17.22 -5.66 3.75
CA LEU A 114 17.37 -6.07 2.36
C LEU A 114 17.08 -4.88 1.43
N ARG A 115 17.63 -4.93 0.23
CA ARG A 115 17.29 -4.01 -0.83
C ARG A 115 15.89 -4.30 -1.35
N GLY A 116 14.97 -3.38 -1.14
CA GLY A 116 13.61 -3.38 -1.66
C GLY A 116 13.49 -2.58 -2.96
N ILE A 117 12.24 -2.39 -3.40
CA ILE A 117 11.89 -1.64 -4.62
C ILE A 117 12.53 -0.24 -4.62
N GLY A 118 13.12 0.16 -5.74
CA GLY A 118 13.71 1.49 -5.90
C GLY A 118 14.79 1.82 -4.85
N ASP A 119 15.54 0.84 -4.38
CA ASP A 119 16.52 0.95 -3.28
C ASP A 119 15.90 1.28 -1.89
N SER A 120 14.60 1.11 -1.72
CA SER A 120 13.96 1.19 -0.40
C SER A 120 14.49 0.10 0.54
N ALA A 121 14.33 0.30 1.85
CA ALA A 121 14.72 -0.69 2.85
C ALA A 121 13.59 -1.72 3.08
N LEU A 122 13.89 -3.00 2.93
CA LEU A 122 12.98 -4.08 3.33
C LEU A 122 13.52 -4.73 4.60
N TYR A 123 12.89 -4.41 5.72
CA TYR A 123 13.26 -4.92 7.04
C TYR A 123 12.60 -6.26 7.29
N LEU A 124 13.32 -7.15 8.01
CA LEU A 124 12.77 -8.37 8.58
C LEU A 124 12.81 -8.22 10.09
N VAL A 125 11.64 -8.30 10.74
CA VAL A 125 11.50 -8.01 12.16
C VAL A 125 10.75 -9.13 12.87
N ASP A 126 11.20 -9.46 14.06
CA ASP A 126 10.51 -10.36 14.99
C ASP A 126 10.02 -9.59 16.22
N GLN A 127 9.36 -10.26 17.13
CA GLN A 127 8.86 -9.64 18.35
C GLN A 127 9.96 -9.02 19.21
N ALA A 128 11.16 -9.62 19.22
CA ALA A 128 12.30 -9.12 20.02
C ALA A 128 12.87 -7.84 19.41
N SER A 129 13.08 -7.79 18.09
CA SER A 129 13.60 -6.61 17.38
C SER A 129 12.59 -5.45 17.42
N ILE A 130 11.29 -5.71 17.28
CA ILE A 130 10.23 -4.71 17.44
C ILE A 130 10.20 -4.18 18.89
N ALA A 131 10.28 -5.06 19.89
CA ALA A 131 10.32 -4.64 21.30
C ALA A 131 11.56 -3.78 21.60
N ALA A 132 12.73 -4.17 21.08
CA ALA A 132 13.97 -3.41 21.22
C ALA A 132 13.90 -2.05 20.53
N LEU A 133 13.30 -1.96 19.34
CA LEU A 133 13.07 -0.70 18.66
C LEU A 133 12.11 0.19 19.46
N ARG A 134 10.97 -0.35 19.89
CA ARG A 134 9.98 0.38 20.71
C ARG A 134 10.54 0.89 22.02
N ALA A 135 11.44 0.14 22.66
CA ALA A 135 12.10 0.53 23.91
C ALA A 135 12.95 1.81 23.78
N GLN A 136 13.25 2.28 22.58
CA GLN A 136 13.99 3.52 22.31
C GLN A 136 13.09 4.75 22.21
N PHE A 137 11.76 4.55 22.22
CA PHE A 137 10.79 5.62 22.11
C PHE A 137 10.10 5.92 23.45
N ASP A 138 9.72 7.16 23.65
CA ASP A 138 8.79 7.58 24.68
C ASP A 138 7.38 7.51 24.09
N PHE A 139 6.64 6.46 24.46
CA PHE A 139 5.26 6.26 24.04
C PHE A 139 4.30 6.94 25.01
N GLU A 140 3.31 7.64 24.44
CA GLU A 140 2.18 8.13 25.21
C GLU A 140 1.08 7.05 25.29
N PRO A 141 0.23 7.06 26.35
CA PRO A 141 -0.95 6.21 26.41
C PRO A 141 -1.83 6.46 25.18
N PHE A 142 -2.15 5.39 24.48
CA PHE A 142 -2.86 5.46 23.21
C PHE A 142 -4.05 4.50 23.25
N ASP A 143 -5.25 5.07 23.26
CA ASP A 143 -6.50 4.33 23.09
C ASP A 143 -7.21 4.85 21.85
N GLU A 144 -7.51 3.96 20.91
CA GLU A 144 -8.13 4.29 19.64
C GLU A 144 -9.16 3.21 19.23
N PRO A 145 -10.30 3.16 19.95
CA PRO A 145 -11.29 2.10 19.72
C PRO A 145 -11.98 2.18 18.36
N GLU A 146 -11.85 3.31 17.65
CA GLU A 146 -12.58 3.58 16.41
C GLU A 146 -11.65 4.02 15.26
N ALA A 147 -10.46 3.45 15.18
CA ALA A 147 -9.53 3.75 14.09
C ALA A 147 -10.16 3.45 12.71
N PRO A 148 -10.07 4.37 11.74
CA PRO A 148 -10.55 4.14 10.37
C PRO A 148 -9.94 2.90 9.72
N PHE A 149 -8.66 2.61 9.99
CA PHE A 149 -7.93 1.51 9.39
C PHE A 149 -7.51 0.46 10.41
N GLN A 150 -7.52 -0.80 9.97
CA GLN A 150 -7.22 -1.94 10.83
C GLN A 150 -5.84 -2.56 10.53
N ARG A 151 -5.45 -2.61 9.26
CA ARG A 151 -4.17 -3.18 8.80
C ARG A 151 -3.81 -2.67 7.41
N VAL A 152 -2.56 -2.85 7.03
CA VAL A 152 -2.15 -2.77 5.62
C VAL A 152 -2.75 -3.97 4.89
N ASP A 153 -3.50 -3.72 3.82
CA ASP A 153 -4.09 -4.76 2.97
C ASP A 153 -3.08 -5.21 1.91
N HIS A 154 -2.51 -4.26 1.18
CA HIS A 154 -1.43 -4.49 0.24
C HIS A 154 -0.58 -3.23 0.02
N VAL A 155 0.61 -3.43 -0.57
CA VAL A 155 1.54 -2.36 -0.92
C VAL A 155 1.84 -2.46 -2.41
N THR A 156 1.66 -1.36 -3.14
CA THR A 156 1.85 -1.34 -4.60
C THR A 156 3.21 -0.76 -4.96
N HIS A 157 3.95 -1.53 -5.72
CA HIS A 157 5.25 -1.21 -6.29
C HIS A 157 5.10 -0.85 -7.77
N CYS A 158 5.50 0.36 -8.16
CA CYS A 158 5.67 0.71 -9.56
C CYS A 158 7.09 0.41 -10.00
N VAL A 159 7.21 -0.32 -11.10
CA VAL A 159 8.48 -0.72 -11.73
C VAL A 159 8.57 -0.16 -13.15
N ASN A 160 9.78 -0.01 -13.65
CA ASN A 160 10.02 0.33 -15.05
C ASN A 160 9.46 -0.75 -15.98
N ALA A 161 9.16 -0.38 -17.22
CA ALA A 161 8.71 -1.34 -18.23
C ALA A 161 9.71 -2.51 -18.35
N GLY A 162 9.20 -3.74 -18.21
CA GLY A 162 9.96 -4.98 -18.19
C GLY A 162 10.56 -5.36 -16.82
N GLY A 163 10.34 -4.58 -15.77
CA GLY A 163 10.86 -4.84 -14.43
C GLY A 163 9.98 -5.75 -13.56
N MET A 164 8.73 -5.97 -13.95
CA MET A 164 7.77 -6.75 -13.16
C MET A 164 8.26 -8.16 -12.85
N ALA A 165 8.79 -8.86 -13.85
CA ALA A 165 9.21 -10.25 -13.67
C ALA A 165 10.31 -10.41 -12.61
N GLU A 166 11.26 -9.47 -12.53
CA GLU A 166 12.35 -9.49 -11.54
C GLU A 166 11.78 -9.38 -10.11
N TRP A 167 10.83 -8.46 -9.89
CA TRP A 167 10.26 -8.23 -8.56
C TRP A 167 9.29 -9.33 -8.14
N VAL A 168 8.50 -9.87 -9.07
CA VAL A 168 7.64 -11.03 -8.79
C VAL A 168 8.52 -12.23 -8.41
N GLU A 169 9.54 -12.55 -9.19
CA GLU A 169 10.50 -13.62 -8.88
C GLU A 169 11.21 -13.39 -7.54
N PHE A 170 11.56 -12.14 -7.21
CA PHE A 170 12.15 -11.79 -5.92
C PHE A 170 11.25 -12.24 -4.75
N TYR A 171 9.95 -11.86 -4.78
CA TYR A 171 9.00 -12.23 -3.73
C TYR A 171 8.73 -13.75 -3.68
N GLU A 172 8.62 -14.40 -4.83
CA GLU A 172 8.43 -15.84 -4.92
C GLU A 172 9.65 -16.59 -4.36
N ARG A 173 10.84 -16.25 -4.83
CA ARG A 173 12.09 -16.95 -4.49
C ARG A 173 12.52 -16.72 -3.05
N ILE A 174 12.43 -15.51 -2.53
CA ILE A 174 12.92 -15.18 -1.19
C ILE A 174 11.88 -15.52 -0.13
N PHE A 175 10.61 -15.18 -0.36
CA PHE A 175 9.55 -15.23 0.63
C PHE A 175 8.49 -16.30 0.36
N GLY A 176 8.60 -17.02 -0.76
CA GLY A 176 7.60 -18.03 -1.13
C GLY A 176 6.21 -17.45 -1.41
N PHE A 177 6.14 -16.19 -1.79
CA PHE A 177 4.85 -15.59 -2.16
C PHE A 177 4.30 -16.26 -3.40
N GLU A 178 2.99 -16.33 -3.50
CA GLU A 178 2.27 -16.91 -4.63
C GLU A 178 1.56 -15.81 -5.42
N GLN A 179 1.56 -15.94 -6.74
CA GLN A 179 0.76 -15.06 -7.59
C GLN A 179 -0.71 -15.35 -7.37
N VAL A 180 -1.44 -14.38 -6.82
CA VAL A 180 -2.87 -14.52 -6.50
C VAL A 180 -3.76 -13.76 -7.46
N PHE A 181 -3.16 -12.88 -8.29
CA PHE A 181 -3.91 -12.02 -9.19
C PHE A 181 -3.04 -11.51 -10.33
N LYS A 182 -3.63 -11.41 -11.53
CA LYS A 182 -3.03 -10.76 -12.70
C LYS A 182 -4.09 -9.99 -13.47
N PHE A 183 -3.78 -8.75 -13.85
CA PHE A 183 -4.71 -7.87 -14.53
C PHE A 183 -3.99 -6.86 -15.43
N VAL A 184 -4.58 -6.58 -16.58
CA VAL A 184 -4.15 -5.55 -17.51
C VAL A 184 -5.25 -4.50 -17.63
N ALA A 185 -4.93 -3.23 -17.46
CA ALA A 185 -5.84 -2.11 -17.65
C ALA A 185 -5.36 -1.22 -18.79
N GLY A 186 -6.30 -0.61 -19.51
CA GLY A 186 -6.01 0.30 -20.62
C GLY A 186 -5.51 -0.39 -21.88
N ASP A 187 -4.75 0.32 -22.67
CA ASP A 187 -4.16 -0.15 -23.94
C ASP A 187 -2.64 0.00 -23.98
N ALA A 188 -2.01 -0.35 -25.08
CA ALA A 188 -0.55 -0.30 -25.22
C ALA A 188 0.06 1.09 -25.07
N SER A 189 -0.72 2.18 -25.14
CA SER A 189 -0.24 3.56 -25.02
C SER A 189 -0.37 4.11 -23.61
N ASN A 190 -1.45 3.78 -22.91
CA ASN A 190 -1.82 4.37 -21.62
C ASN A 190 -2.07 3.34 -20.52
N GLY A 191 -1.99 2.05 -20.84
CA GLY A 191 -2.28 0.96 -19.94
C GLY A 191 -1.15 0.62 -18.98
N PHE A 192 -1.44 -0.34 -18.12
CA PHE A 192 -0.49 -0.95 -17.20
C PHE A 192 -0.82 -2.43 -16.99
N ASP A 193 0.19 -3.22 -16.70
CA ASP A 193 0.07 -4.61 -16.25
C ASP A 193 0.28 -4.68 -14.73
N THR A 194 -0.43 -5.60 -14.06
CA THR A 194 -0.39 -5.78 -12.61
C THR A 194 -0.34 -7.25 -12.24
N ILE A 195 0.56 -7.60 -11.34
CA ILE A 195 0.58 -8.91 -10.68
C ILE A 195 0.57 -8.67 -9.17
N ALA A 196 -0.34 -9.35 -8.46
CA ALA A 196 -0.30 -9.39 -7.00
C ALA A 196 0.28 -10.72 -6.52
N VAL A 197 1.22 -10.60 -5.59
CA VAL A 197 1.85 -11.72 -4.89
C VAL A 197 1.54 -11.65 -3.40
N ARG A 198 1.22 -12.78 -2.79
CA ARG A 198 0.80 -12.85 -1.38
C ARG A 198 1.53 -13.97 -0.65
N ALA A 199 1.85 -13.74 0.62
CA ALA A 199 2.34 -14.78 1.49
C ALA A 199 1.25 -15.85 1.69
N PRO A 200 1.57 -17.15 1.57
CA PRO A 200 0.57 -18.24 1.64
C PRO A 200 -0.21 -18.27 2.97
N ASP A 201 0.49 -18.03 4.07
CA ASP A 201 -0.03 -18.19 5.43
C ASP A 201 -0.31 -16.84 6.15
N SER A 202 -0.24 -15.72 5.45
CA SER A 202 -0.47 -14.42 6.06
C SER A 202 -1.18 -13.44 5.12
N ALA A 203 -1.55 -12.27 5.68
CA ALA A 203 -2.19 -11.21 4.91
C ALA A 203 -1.20 -10.32 4.14
N ALA A 204 0.13 -10.55 4.27
CA ALA A 204 1.12 -9.73 3.58
C ALA A 204 0.99 -9.90 2.06
N CYS A 205 0.77 -8.79 1.37
CA CYS A 205 0.50 -8.76 -0.07
C CYS A 205 1.21 -7.56 -0.71
N VAL A 206 1.81 -7.82 -1.87
CA VAL A 206 2.45 -6.81 -2.71
C VAL A 206 1.85 -6.89 -4.10
N THR A 207 1.48 -5.75 -4.66
CA THR A 207 1.15 -5.64 -6.08
C THR A 207 2.33 -4.99 -6.81
N VAL A 208 2.73 -5.59 -7.92
CA VAL A 208 3.77 -5.06 -8.81
C VAL A 208 3.08 -4.59 -10.07
N VAL A 209 3.32 -3.33 -10.44
CA VAL A 209 2.65 -2.68 -11.58
C VAL A 209 3.71 -2.09 -12.51
N GLU A 210 3.60 -2.38 -13.82
CA GLU A 210 4.47 -1.80 -14.83
C GLU A 210 3.70 -1.07 -15.92
N PRO A 211 4.24 0.02 -16.51
CA PRO A 211 3.58 0.75 -17.57
C PRO A 211 3.66 -0.03 -18.88
N MET A 212 2.57 0.01 -19.68
CA MET A 212 2.54 -0.52 -21.03
C MET A 212 2.94 0.52 -22.08
N GLY A 213 2.91 1.81 -21.73
CA GLY A 213 3.27 2.91 -22.63
C GLY A 213 3.56 4.22 -21.91
N ALA A 214 4.07 5.19 -22.64
CA ALA A 214 4.54 6.47 -22.11
C ALA A 214 3.40 7.35 -21.53
N ALA A 215 2.16 7.13 -21.93
CA ALA A 215 0.99 7.85 -21.41
C ALA A 215 0.32 7.10 -20.22
N SER A 216 0.97 6.08 -19.69
CA SER A 216 0.49 5.35 -18.52
C SER A 216 0.64 6.20 -17.25
N GLN A 217 -0.37 6.18 -16.39
CA GLN A 217 -0.28 6.77 -15.05
C GLN A 217 0.86 6.17 -14.20
N ILE A 218 1.30 4.96 -14.52
CA ILE A 218 2.45 4.32 -13.85
C ILE A 218 3.76 4.97 -14.32
N GLN A 219 3.85 5.31 -15.61
CA GLN A 219 5.00 6.05 -16.13
C GLN A 219 5.05 7.47 -15.54
N GLU A 220 3.90 8.14 -15.42
CA GLU A 220 3.83 9.45 -14.75
C GLU A 220 4.33 9.38 -13.30
N PHE A 221 3.97 8.33 -12.56
CA PHE A 221 4.50 8.12 -11.21
C PHE A 221 6.02 7.95 -11.23
N ILE A 222 6.56 7.08 -12.10
CA ILE A 222 8.00 6.80 -12.20
C ILE A 222 8.78 8.08 -12.53
N ASP A 223 8.26 8.92 -13.43
CA ASP A 223 8.90 10.17 -13.84
C ASP A 223 8.90 11.20 -12.69
N GLU A 224 7.76 11.36 -11.98
CA GLU A 224 7.63 12.28 -10.85
C GLU A 224 8.45 11.80 -9.65
N TYR A 225 8.39 10.50 -9.36
CA TYR A 225 9.15 9.86 -8.27
C TYR A 225 10.64 9.76 -8.58
N ARG A 226 11.01 9.86 -9.85
CA ARG A 226 12.39 9.72 -10.36
C ARG A 226 12.95 8.31 -10.18
N GLY A 227 12.13 7.30 -10.48
CA GLY A 227 12.51 5.90 -10.42
C GLY A 227 11.37 4.98 -9.97
N GLU A 228 11.72 3.73 -9.76
CA GLU A 228 10.83 2.73 -9.18
C GLU A 228 10.55 3.03 -7.70
N GLY A 229 9.40 2.58 -7.19
CA GLY A 229 9.10 2.78 -5.78
C GLY A 229 7.70 2.35 -5.36
N ILE A 230 7.39 2.59 -4.09
CA ILE A 230 6.07 2.36 -3.51
C ILE A 230 5.15 3.50 -3.93
N GLN A 231 4.11 3.17 -4.72
CA GLN A 231 3.15 4.14 -5.25
C GLN A 231 1.99 4.37 -4.31
N HIS A 232 1.43 3.30 -3.76
CA HIS A 232 0.34 3.44 -2.79
C HIS A 232 0.34 2.32 -1.75
N ILE A 233 -0.32 2.62 -0.66
CA ILE A 233 -0.54 1.69 0.44
C ILE A 233 -2.04 1.58 0.65
N ALA A 234 -2.57 0.38 0.45
CA ALA A 234 -3.96 0.08 0.73
C ALA A 234 -4.13 -0.35 2.19
N MET A 235 -5.12 0.25 2.85
CA MET A 235 -5.43 -0.01 4.23
C MET A 235 -6.86 -0.50 4.38
N SER A 236 -7.05 -1.59 5.11
CA SER A 236 -8.37 -2.18 5.32
C SER A 236 -9.18 -1.43 6.37
N SER A 237 -10.48 -1.29 6.11
CA SER A 237 -11.49 -0.75 7.02
C SER A 237 -12.63 -1.76 7.22
N GLU A 238 -13.21 -1.79 8.41
CA GLU A 238 -14.41 -2.60 8.70
C GLU A 238 -15.70 -1.89 8.27
N ASP A 239 -15.71 -0.55 8.31
CA ASP A 239 -16.79 0.31 7.80
C ASP A 239 -16.20 1.46 6.99
N LEU A 240 -16.07 1.23 5.68
CA LEU A 240 -15.48 2.20 4.77
C LEU A 240 -16.31 3.49 4.67
N TYR A 241 -17.63 3.40 4.79
CA TYR A 241 -18.50 4.57 4.75
C TYR A 241 -18.18 5.55 5.90
N THR A 242 -18.09 5.02 7.12
CA THR A 242 -17.73 5.83 8.30
C THR A 242 -16.30 6.32 8.22
N SER A 243 -15.37 5.48 7.77
CA SER A 243 -13.96 5.84 7.63
C SER A 243 -13.76 6.99 6.64
N VAL A 244 -14.39 6.93 5.45
CA VAL A 244 -14.32 7.99 4.44
C VAL A 244 -14.89 9.30 4.95
N GLN A 245 -16.01 9.27 5.65
CA GLN A 245 -16.61 10.47 6.23
C GLN A 245 -15.68 11.13 7.27
N ARG A 246 -15.06 10.34 8.16
CA ARG A 246 -14.10 10.84 9.15
C ARG A 246 -12.85 11.43 8.49
N LEU A 247 -12.29 10.75 7.51
CA LEU A 247 -11.12 11.22 6.76
C LEU A 247 -11.43 12.52 6.00
N THR A 248 -12.62 12.61 5.40
CA THR A 248 -13.06 13.85 4.72
C THR A 248 -13.18 15.03 5.71
N VAL A 249 -13.74 14.79 6.90
CA VAL A 249 -13.79 15.81 7.98
C VAL A 249 -12.37 16.18 8.44
N GLY A 250 -11.44 15.22 8.45
CA GLY A 250 -10.00 15.43 8.72
C GLY A 250 -9.25 16.18 7.62
N GLY A 251 -9.90 16.49 6.50
CA GLY A 251 -9.30 17.24 5.38
C GLY A 251 -8.59 16.34 4.35
N VAL A 252 -8.87 15.04 4.33
CA VAL A 252 -8.40 14.16 3.25
C VAL A 252 -9.25 14.37 2.00
N GLU A 253 -8.58 14.62 0.89
CA GLU A 253 -9.21 14.70 -0.42
C GLU A 253 -9.11 13.37 -1.14
N PHE A 254 -10.23 12.93 -1.70
CA PHE A 254 -10.32 11.72 -2.50
C PHE A 254 -10.38 12.02 -4.00
N LEU A 255 -9.99 11.05 -4.81
CA LEU A 255 -10.15 11.14 -6.26
C LEU A 255 -11.64 11.13 -6.62
N PRO A 256 -12.10 12.06 -7.48
CA PRO A 256 -13.47 12.07 -7.93
C PRO A 256 -13.76 10.89 -8.85
N THR A 257 -14.96 10.33 -8.73
CA THR A 257 -15.44 9.26 -9.60
C THR A 257 -16.51 9.80 -10.55
N PRO A 258 -16.38 9.58 -11.88
CA PRO A 258 -17.33 10.02 -12.88
C PRO A 258 -18.77 9.55 -12.59
N ALA A 259 -19.77 10.37 -12.93
CA ALA A 259 -21.17 10.02 -12.70
C ALA A 259 -21.59 8.77 -13.49
N SER A 260 -21.08 8.61 -14.71
CA SER A 260 -21.32 7.47 -15.59
C SER A 260 -20.84 6.13 -15.02
N TYR A 261 -19.86 6.15 -14.10
CA TYR A 261 -19.44 4.94 -13.37
C TYR A 261 -20.60 4.36 -12.56
N TYR A 262 -21.32 5.20 -11.81
CA TYR A 262 -22.43 4.77 -10.93
C TYR A 262 -23.68 4.36 -11.71
N GLU A 263 -23.91 4.94 -12.88
CA GLU A 263 -25.04 4.59 -13.77
C GLU A 263 -24.95 3.15 -14.28
N ALA A 264 -23.73 2.63 -14.44
CA ALA A 264 -23.49 1.27 -14.88
C ALA A 264 -23.40 0.23 -13.75
N LEU A 265 -23.48 0.67 -12.48
CA LEU A 265 -23.10 -0.17 -11.34
C LEU A 265 -24.06 -1.35 -11.11
N ASP A 266 -25.38 -1.12 -11.15
CA ASP A 266 -26.38 -2.19 -11.00
C ASP A 266 -26.28 -3.28 -12.08
N ALA A 267 -25.90 -2.88 -13.30
CA ALA A 267 -25.71 -3.84 -14.40
C ALA A 267 -24.38 -4.60 -14.26
N ARG A 268 -23.35 -3.95 -13.70
CA ARG A 268 -22.01 -4.54 -13.52
C ARG A 268 -21.93 -5.48 -12.33
N VAL A 269 -22.58 -5.13 -11.21
CA VAL A 269 -22.59 -5.92 -9.97
C VAL A 269 -24.06 -6.11 -9.51
N PRO A 270 -24.85 -6.92 -10.20
CA PRO A 270 -26.29 -7.09 -9.88
C PRO A 270 -26.46 -7.64 -8.46
N GLY A 271 -27.43 -7.10 -7.72
CA GLY A 271 -27.77 -7.57 -6.38
C GLY A 271 -26.76 -7.21 -5.29
N HIS A 272 -25.90 -6.21 -5.51
CA HIS A 272 -24.90 -5.77 -4.52
C HIS A 272 -25.49 -5.21 -3.22
N GLY A 273 -26.70 -4.65 -3.24
CA GLY A 273 -27.41 -4.16 -2.04
C GLY A 273 -26.82 -2.89 -1.41
N GLU A 274 -25.83 -2.25 -2.03
CA GLU A 274 -25.24 -0.99 -1.56
C GLU A 274 -26.06 0.22 -2.02
N ASP A 275 -26.05 1.31 -1.25
CA ASP A 275 -26.73 2.57 -1.59
C ASP A 275 -25.89 3.38 -2.61
N ILE A 276 -26.25 3.26 -3.90
CA ILE A 276 -25.55 3.97 -5.00
C ILE A 276 -25.49 5.49 -4.77
N PRO A 277 -26.56 6.21 -4.41
CA PRO A 277 -26.49 7.62 -4.03
C PRO A 277 -25.46 7.92 -2.96
N ARG A 278 -25.31 7.03 -1.96
CA ARG A 278 -24.31 7.20 -0.90
C ARG A 278 -22.89 6.93 -1.40
N LEU A 279 -22.69 5.88 -2.20
CA LEU A 279 -21.40 5.61 -2.86
C LEU A 279 -20.95 6.82 -3.70
N LYS A 280 -21.86 7.36 -4.53
CA LYS A 280 -21.60 8.52 -5.38
C LYS A 280 -21.21 9.78 -4.58
N ARG A 281 -21.94 10.08 -3.50
CA ARG A 281 -21.61 11.23 -2.64
C ARG A 281 -20.23 11.15 -2.00
N LEU A 282 -19.75 9.93 -1.75
CA LEU A 282 -18.47 9.66 -1.11
C LEU A 282 -17.36 9.30 -2.10
N ASN A 283 -17.62 9.32 -3.41
CA ASN A 283 -16.69 8.87 -4.46
C ASN A 283 -16.18 7.43 -4.31
N MET A 284 -16.95 6.57 -3.62
CA MET A 284 -16.57 5.19 -3.36
C MET A 284 -16.83 4.31 -4.57
N LEU A 285 -15.89 3.43 -4.86
CA LEU A 285 -15.98 2.42 -5.89
C LEU A 285 -16.51 1.12 -5.30
N LEU A 286 -17.24 0.36 -6.10
CA LEU A 286 -17.74 -0.95 -5.76
C LEU A 286 -17.39 -1.94 -6.86
N ASP A 287 -16.67 -2.97 -6.50
CA ASP A 287 -16.43 -4.15 -7.34
C ASP A 287 -17.00 -5.40 -6.69
N GLY A 288 -17.06 -6.49 -7.42
CA GLY A 288 -17.51 -7.76 -6.90
C GLY A 288 -18.08 -8.68 -7.94
N ALA A 289 -18.25 -9.94 -7.54
CA ALA A 289 -18.92 -10.97 -8.33
C ALA A 289 -20.17 -11.41 -7.59
N ASN A 290 -21.29 -11.37 -8.30
CA ASN A 290 -22.45 -12.15 -7.89
C ASN A 290 -22.25 -13.57 -8.44
N THR A 291 -21.97 -14.52 -7.58
CA THR A 291 -21.83 -15.95 -7.97
C THR A 291 -23.16 -16.62 -8.29
N GLY A 292 -24.26 -15.90 -8.19
CA GLY A 292 -25.60 -15.95 -8.79
C GLY A 292 -26.29 -17.26 -9.07
N GLU A 293 -25.74 -18.40 -8.66
CA GLU A 293 -26.45 -19.69 -8.81
C GLU A 293 -27.36 -19.99 -7.59
N ASN A 294 -27.21 -19.24 -6.49
CA ASN A 294 -28.01 -19.44 -5.30
C ASN A 294 -28.48 -18.09 -4.73
N PRO A 295 -29.82 -17.83 -4.61
CA PRO A 295 -30.34 -16.57 -4.08
C PRO A 295 -29.92 -16.24 -2.63
N ASP A 296 -29.42 -17.25 -1.88
CA ASP A 296 -28.94 -17.10 -0.53
C ASP A 296 -27.43 -16.77 -0.45
N GLU A 297 -26.68 -16.82 -1.54
CA GLU A 297 -25.29 -16.39 -1.59
C GLU A 297 -25.21 -14.86 -1.71
N ARG A 298 -24.79 -14.23 -0.63
CA ARG A 298 -24.50 -12.79 -0.66
C ARG A 298 -23.42 -12.49 -1.67
N ALA A 299 -23.61 -11.45 -2.47
CA ALA A 299 -22.59 -10.95 -3.40
C ALA A 299 -21.27 -10.71 -2.63
N ARG A 300 -20.16 -11.19 -3.18
CA ARG A 300 -18.82 -10.87 -2.68
C ARG A 300 -18.46 -9.50 -3.20
N LEU A 301 -18.23 -8.56 -2.30
CA LEU A 301 -18.04 -7.16 -2.63
C LEU A 301 -16.71 -6.64 -2.15
N LEU A 302 -16.15 -5.73 -2.93
CA LEU A 302 -14.99 -4.93 -2.63
C LEU A 302 -15.38 -3.45 -2.76
N LEU A 303 -15.31 -2.70 -1.67
CA LEU A 303 -15.43 -1.25 -1.69
C LEU A 303 -14.03 -0.65 -1.62
N GLN A 304 -13.77 0.35 -2.46
CA GLN A 304 -12.47 1.02 -2.57
C GLN A 304 -12.65 2.54 -2.72
N ILE A 305 -11.66 3.28 -2.25
CA ILE A 305 -11.52 4.70 -2.55
C ILE A 305 -10.05 5.10 -2.48
N PHE A 306 -9.65 6.03 -3.32
CA PHE A 306 -8.27 6.48 -3.44
C PHE A 306 -8.16 7.95 -3.04
N THR A 307 -7.17 8.28 -2.21
CA THR A 307 -6.86 9.67 -1.91
C THR A 307 -6.20 10.35 -3.12
N ARG A 308 -6.19 11.67 -3.15
CA ARG A 308 -5.20 12.38 -3.96
C ARG A 308 -3.79 12.07 -3.43
N LYS A 309 -2.75 12.46 -4.19
CA LYS A 309 -1.35 12.35 -3.75
C LYS A 309 -1.19 13.08 -2.41
N MET A 310 -0.61 12.41 -1.42
CA MET A 310 -0.47 12.94 -0.06
C MET A 310 0.99 13.04 0.39
N VAL A 311 1.86 12.12 -0.06
CA VAL A 311 3.28 12.07 0.32
C VAL A 311 4.10 12.04 -0.97
N GLY A 312 4.50 13.22 -1.48
CA GLY A 312 5.01 13.30 -2.84
C GLY A 312 3.98 12.73 -3.81
N PRO A 313 4.36 11.86 -4.76
CA PRO A 313 3.42 11.22 -5.68
C PRO A 313 2.66 10.05 -5.07
N ILE A 314 2.96 9.67 -3.82
CA ILE A 314 2.32 8.54 -3.13
C ILE A 314 0.91 8.93 -2.67
N PHE A 315 -0.04 8.02 -2.85
CA PHE A 315 -1.41 8.12 -2.37
C PHE A 315 -1.78 6.91 -1.50
N PHE A 316 -2.94 6.98 -0.88
CA PHE A 316 -3.47 5.89 -0.05
C PHE A 316 -4.77 5.37 -0.61
N GLU A 317 -4.98 4.08 -0.45
CA GLU A 317 -6.23 3.42 -0.74
C GLU A 317 -6.89 3.00 0.57
N ALA A 318 -8.18 3.25 0.68
CA ALA A 318 -9.01 2.68 1.74
C ALA A 318 -9.91 1.59 1.14
N ILE A 319 -9.92 0.41 1.76
CA ILE A 319 -10.57 -0.78 1.21
C ILE A 319 -11.42 -1.50 2.26
N GLN A 320 -12.62 -1.93 1.86
CA GLN A 320 -13.45 -2.84 2.65
C GLN A 320 -13.79 -4.08 1.83
N ARG A 321 -13.38 -5.25 2.32
CA ARG A 321 -13.67 -6.55 1.71
C ARG A 321 -14.89 -7.19 2.37
N LYS A 322 -15.98 -7.31 1.65
CA LYS A 322 -17.17 -8.05 2.05
C LYS A 322 -17.19 -9.43 1.35
N GLY A 323 -16.17 -10.24 1.67
CA GLY A 323 -15.99 -11.58 1.09
C GLY A 323 -15.27 -11.65 -0.26
N ASP A 324 -14.97 -10.51 -0.88
CA ASP A 324 -14.19 -10.44 -2.12
C ASP A 324 -12.69 -10.43 -1.83
N THR A 325 -11.91 -11.15 -2.64
CA THR A 325 -10.44 -11.25 -2.52
C THR A 325 -9.71 -10.63 -3.71
N SER A 326 -10.44 -10.06 -4.68
CA SER A 326 -9.89 -9.38 -5.86
C SER A 326 -9.21 -8.06 -5.51
N PHE A 327 -8.67 -7.38 -6.51
CA PHE A 327 -8.01 -6.07 -6.36
C PHE A 327 -8.76 -4.95 -7.08
N GLY A 328 -10.04 -5.17 -7.45
CA GLY A 328 -10.88 -4.15 -8.07
C GLY A 328 -10.62 -3.94 -9.55
N GLU A 329 -10.31 -5.01 -10.28
CA GLU A 329 -10.15 -4.98 -11.73
C GLU A 329 -11.38 -4.48 -12.47
N GLY A 330 -12.58 -4.85 -11.98
CA GLY A 330 -13.83 -4.34 -12.51
C GLY A 330 -13.96 -2.83 -12.29
N ASN A 331 -13.48 -2.31 -11.15
CA ASN A 331 -13.41 -0.88 -10.88
C ASN A 331 -12.45 -0.16 -11.83
N ALA A 332 -11.23 -0.69 -12.00
CA ALA A 332 -10.25 -0.10 -12.91
C ALA A 332 -10.80 -0.01 -14.33
N LYS A 333 -11.36 -1.10 -14.85
CA LYS A 333 -11.97 -1.14 -16.18
C LYS A 333 -13.15 -0.16 -16.33
N ALA A 334 -14.04 -0.14 -15.33
CA ALA A 334 -15.22 0.75 -15.34
C ALA A 334 -14.83 2.23 -15.28
N LEU A 335 -13.78 2.58 -14.53
CA LEU A 335 -13.24 3.93 -14.47
C LEU A 335 -12.64 4.37 -15.81
N PHE A 336 -11.83 3.52 -16.46
CA PHE A 336 -11.31 3.80 -17.80
C PHE A 336 -12.45 4.08 -18.80
N GLU A 337 -13.48 3.24 -18.80
CA GLU A 337 -14.63 3.42 -19.67
C GLU A 337 -15.44 4.68 -19.35
N ALA A 338 -15.61 5.00 -18.07
CA ALA A 338 -16.34 6.19 -17.62
C ALA A 338 -15.60 7.50 -18.01
N ILE A 339 -14.29 7.55 -17.78
CA ILE A 339 -13.46 8.70 -18.16
C ILE A 339 -13.47 8.91 -19.67
N LYS A 340 -13.34 7.84 -20.45
CA LYS A 340 -13.40 7.91 -21.92
C LYS A 340 -14.72 8.47 -22.41
N ARG A 341 -15.87 8.02 -21.85
CA ARG A 341 -17.21 8.54 -22.21
C ARG A 341 -17.33 10.04 -21.90
N GLU A 342 -16.83 10.50 -20.76
CA GLU A 342 -16.87 11.94 -20.44
C GLU A 342 -16.02 12.78 -21.40
N GLN A 343 -14.85 12.28 -21.79
CA GLN A 343 -14.00 12.97 -22.78
C GLN A 343 -14.65 13.02 -24.17
N GLU A 344 -15.31 11.97 -24.60
CA GLU A 344 -16.04 11.93 -25.87
C GLU A 344 -17.32 12.80 -25.84
N GLY A 345 -18.01 12.88 -24.68
CA GLY A 345 -19.22 13.69 -24.48
C GLY A 345 -18.96 15.20 -24.36
N VAL A 346 -17.76 15.63 -24.01
CA VAL A 346 -17.35 17.06 -23.97
C VAL A 346 -16.93 17.55 -25.36
N GLY A 347 -16.68 16.66 -26.31
CA GLY A 347 -16.33 16.97 -27.71
C GLY A 347 -17.52 17.07 -28.66
N SER A 348 -18.76 16.93 -28.18
CA SER A 348 -20.01 17.09 -28.89
C SER A 348 -20.82 18.24 -28.28
#